data_c26259dd6051dce2b53b62b1ac877faa
#
_entry.id   c26259dd6051dce2b53b62b1ac877faa
#
_cell.length_a   1.000
_cell.length_b   1.000
_cell.length_c   1.000
_cell.angle_alpha   90.00
_cell.angle_beta   90.00
_cell.angle_gamma   90.00
#
_symmetry.space_group_name_H-M   'P 1'
#
loop_
_entity.id
_entity.type
_entity.pdbx_description
1 polymer ?
#
loop_
_entity_poly.entity_id
_entity_poly.type
_entity_poly.pdbx_seq_one_letter_code
_entity_poly.pdbx_strand_id
1 'polypeptide(L)'
;MSKNRTFSSQISERYALALYELSSELKQKDEFVSNIVSFMNILNSNKELKIFIKNPTYTIENQKIVFEKILNLMNFNKTLKNFFFVLIAKKRIFFLDEIVDKFLKLISEKEGEISASLVSSKPIDSGTLTDLEKEISLNIKRKIKLKSKVDESLIGGLVLQIGSLMIDTSIKNKLQKYKKLMIEA
;
A
#
# COMPACT_ATOMS: atom_id res chain seq x y z
N MET A 1 -4.42 -19.65 15.73
CA MET A 1 -3.64 -18.84 14.74
C MET A 1 -4.02 -17.35 14.65
N SER A 2 -5.13 -16.91 15.22
CA SER A 2 -5.63 -15.51 15.15
C SER A 2 -4.83 -14.50 16.02
N LYS A 3 -4.36 -14.88 17.21
CA LYS A 3 -3.67 -13.97 18.16
C LYS A 3 -2.31 -13.43 17.67
N ASN A 4 -1.57 -14.18 16.85
CA ASN A 4 -0.26 -13.72 16.36
C ASN A 4 -0.39 -12.66 15.24
N ARG A 5 -1.45 -12.72 14.42
CA ARG A 5 -1.73 -11.72 13.38
C ARG A 5 -2.11 -10.35 13.98
N THR A 6 -2.84 -10.34 15.09
CA THR A 6 -3.21 -9.10 15.80
C THR A 6 -2.00 -8.43 16.45
N PHE A 7 -1.07 -9.19 17.00
CA PHE A 7 0.13 -8.66 17.65
C PHE A 7 1.12 -8.07 16.63
N SER A 8 1.41 -8.76 15.53
CA SER A 8 2.27 -8.23 14.45
C SER A 8 1.68 -6.95 13.87
N SER A 9 0.37 -6.95 13.62
CA SER A 9 -0.35 -5.79 13.08
C SER A 9 -0.25 -4.57 13.99
N GLN A 10 -0.42 -4.71 15.31
CA GLN A 10 -0.30 -3.60 16.26
C GLN A 10 1.12 -3.02 16.32
N ILE A 11 2.14 -3.89 16.26
CA ILE A 11 3.54 -3.45 16.23
C ILE A 11 3.81 -2.65 14.96
N SER A 12 3.45 -3.22 13.81
CA SER A 12 3.67 -2.59 12.50
C SER A 12 2.95 -1.24 12.41
N GLU A 13 1.76 -1.11 13.00
CA GLU A 13 1.01 0.14 13.05
C GLU A 13 1.68 1.23 13.88
N ARG A 14 2.24 0.88 15.06
CA ARG A 14 2.98 1.83 15.90
C ARG A 14 4.23 2.36 15.21
N TYR A 15 4.98 1.48 14.52
CA TYR A 15 6.17 1.90 13.78
C TYR A 15 5.82 2.71 12.52
N ALA A 16 4.74 2.36 11.83
CA ALA A 16 4.24 3.12 10.71
C ALA A 16 3.80 4.53 11.13
N LEU A 17 3.12 4.64 12.28
CA LEU A 17 2.72 5.94 12.85
C LEU A 17 3.95 6.77 13.24
N ALA A 18 4.92 6.19 13.94
CA ALA A 18 6.15 6.87 14.31
C ALA A 18 6.92 7.37 13.07
N LEU A 19 6.99 6.55 11.99
CA LEU A 19 7.62 6.93 10.73
C LEU A 19 6.88 8.09 10.06
N TYR A 20 5.55 8.08 10.10
CA TYR A 20 4.71 9.16 9.59
C TYR A 20 4.93 10.46 10.36
N GLU A 21 4.96 10.42 11.69
CA GLU A 21 5.23 11.57 12.55
C GLU A 21 6.61 12.16 12.26
N LEU A 22 7.67 11.34 12.21
CA LEU A 22 9.01 11.78 11.85
C LEU A 22 9.08 12.45 10.48
N SER A 23 8.42 11.88 9.47
CA SER A 23 8.37 12.45 8.11
C SER A 23 7.61 13.76 8.07
N SER A 24 6.59 13.92 8.93
CA SER A 24 5.76 15.13 9.03
C SER A 24 6.50 16.26 9.76
N GLU A 25 7.18 15.96 10.85
CA GLU A 25 7.99 16.92 11.62
C GLU A 25 9.11 17.52 10.78
N LEU A 26 9.77 16.68 9.97
CA LEU A 26 10.84 17.12 9.07
C LEU A 26 10.33 17.78 7.78
N LYS A 27 9.03 17.76 7.52
CA LYS A 27 8.41 18.23 6.25
C LYS A 27 9.02 17.56 5.00
N GLN A 28 9.46 16.33 5.11
CA GLN A 28 10.16 15.57 4.07
C GLN A 28 9.40 14.28 3.69
N LYS A 29 8.07 14.31 3.70
CA LYS A 29 7.23 13.13 3.44
C LYS A 29 7.54 12.49 2.10
N ASP A 30 7.62 13.29 1.03
CA ASP A 30 7.87 12.80 -0.33
C ASP A 30 9.23 12.13 -0.46
N GLU A 31 10.25 12.68 0.20
CA GLU A 31 11.60 12.11 0.25
C GLU A 31 11.59 10.77 1.00
N PHE A 32 10.89 10.68 2.14
CA PHE A 32 10.76 9.43 2.90
C PHE A 32 10.03 8.36 2.08
N VAL A 33 8.95 8.72 1.40
CA VAL A 33 8.19 7.79 0.52
C VAL A 33 9.08 7.29 -0.61
N SER A 34 9.75 8.19 -1.33
CA SER A 34 10.62 7.85 -2.45
C SER A 34 11.74 6.90 -2.01
N ASN A 35 12.41 7.22 -0.91
CA ASN A 35 13.50 6.42 -0.36
C ASN A 35 13.03 5.03 0.07
N ILE A 36 11.89 4.94 0.77
CA ILE A 36 11.33 3.68 1.24
C ILE A 36 10.86 2.82 0.08
N VAL A 37 10.17 3.38 -0.91
CA VAL A 37 9.73 2.65 -2.12
C VAL A 37 10.95 2.13 -2.89
N SER A 38 11.99 2.93 -3.06
CA SER A 38 13.24 2.52 -3.71
C SER A 38 13.91 1.37 -2.96
N PHE A 39 13.96 1.44 -1.63
CA PHE A 39 14.49 0.37 -0.79
C PHE A 39 13.67 -0.93 -0.92
N MET A 40 12.34 -0.83 -0.92
CA MET A 40 11.47 -1.99 -1.08
C MET A 40 11.62 -2.63 -2.46
N ASN A 41 11.85 -1.86 -3.51
CA ASN A 41 12.13 -2.38 -4.84
C ASN A 41 13.43 -3.19 -4.85
N ILE A 42 14.50 -2.68 -4.23
CA ILE A 42 15.77 -3.43 -4.08
C ILE A 42 15.56 -4.70 -3.26
N LEU A 43 14.82 -4.61 -2.17
CA LEU A 43 14.51 -5.76 -1.32
C LEU A 43 13.73 -6.84 -2.08
N ASN A 44 12.76 -6.45 -2.89
CA ASN A 44 11.94 -7.37 -3.67
C ASN A 44 12.70 -7.99 -4.86
N SER A 45 13.65 -7.25 -5.43
CA SER A 45 14.51 -7.74 -6.52
C SER A 45 15.61 -8.68 -6.03
N ASN A 46 16.01 -8.61 -4.74
CA ASN A 46 17.09 -9.40 -4.18
C ASN A 46 16.57 -10.42 -3.16
N LYS A 47 16.46 -11.67 -3.60
CA LYS A 47 15.98 -12.77 -2.74
C LYS A 47 16.89 -13.03 -1.53
N GLU A 48 18.20 -12.88 -1.68
CA GLU A 48 19.17 -13.10 -0.59
C GLU A 48 18.98 -12.07 0.52
N LEU A 49 18.81 -10.80 0.17
CA LEU A 49 18.54 -9.72 1.12
C LEU A 49 17.21 -9.95 1.86
N LYS A 50 16.19 -10.43 1.16
CA LYS A 50 14.89 -10.77 1.77
C LYS A 50 14.99 -11.93 2.76
N ILE A 51 15.76 -12.96 2.43
CA ILE A 51 16.05 -14.09 3.33
C ILE A 51 16.87 -13.59 4.53
N PHE A 52 17.88 -12.76 4.30
CA PHE A 52 18.71 -12.17 5.36
C PHE A 52 17.88 -11.40 6.40
N ILE A 53 16.95 -10.56 5.96
CA ILE A 53 16.06 -9.79 6.85
C ILE A 53 15.13 -10.70 7.66
N LYS A 54 14.62 -11.77 7.03
CA LYS A 54 13.67 -12.69 7.67
C LYS A 54 14.32 -13.74 8.55
N ASN A 55 15.61 -13.91 8.47
CA ASN A 55 16.32 -14.92 9.23
C ASN A 55 16.73 -14.39 10.62
N PRO A 56 16.17 -14.94 11.70
CA PRO A 56 16.45 -14.50 13.07
C PRO A 56 17.82 -14.92 13.60
N THR A 57 18.57 -15.74 12.85
CA THR A 57 19.86 -16.31 13.27
C THR A 57 20.98 -15.27 13.21
N TYR A 58 20.83 -14.23 12.40
CA TYR A 58 21.84 -13.18 12.29
C TYR A 58 21.87 -12.28 13.54
N THR A 59 23.08 -11.98 13.99
CA THR A 59 23.28 -11.05 15.11
C THR A 59 22.87 -9.63 14.73
N ILE A 60 22.47 -8.85 15.74
CA ILE A 60 22.08 -7.44 15.56
C ILE A 60 23.22 -6.65 14.91
N GLU A 61 24.49 -6.96 15.28
CA GLU A 61 25.67 -6.30 14.76
C GLU A 61 25.85 -6.55 13.26
N ASN A 62 25.76 -7.81 12.82
CA ASN A 62 25.83 -8.16 11.40
C ASN A 62 24.72 -7.49 10.59
N GLN A 63 23.50 -7.48 11.11
CA GLN A 63 22.39 -6.79 10.46
C GLN A 63 22.65 -5.29 10.34
N LYS A 64 23.14 -4.63 11.39
CA LYS A 64 23.48 -3.20 11.35
C LYS A 64 24.55 -2.88 10.30
N ILE A 65 25.64 -3.66 10.23
CA ILE A 65 26.72 -3.44 9.26
C ILE A 65 26.19 -3.53 7.82
N VAL A 66 25.39 -4.55 7.52
CA VAL A 66 24.81 -4.73 6.17
C VAL A 66 23.85 -3.58 5.83
N PHE A 67 22.94 -3.25 6.75
CA PHE A 67 22.00 -2.14 6.55
C PHE A 67 22.71 -0.79 6.41
N GLU A 68 23.73 -0.53 7.20
CA GLU A 68 24.51 0.71 7.12
C GLU A 68 25.12 0.89 5.73
N LYS A 69 25.73 -0.16 5.18
CA LYS A 69 26.27 -0.13 3.82
C LYS A 69 25.20 0.17 2.77
N ILE A 70 24.06 -0.53 2.83
CA ILE A 70 22.96 -0.34 1.86
C ILE A 70 22.38 1.07 1.97
N LEU A 71 22.07 1.53 3.19
CA LEU A 71 21.46 2.83 3.43
C LEU A 71 22.40 4.00 3.10
N ASN A 72 23.74 3.78 3.21
CA ASN A 72 24.73 4.76 2.78
C ASN A 72 24.82 4.84 1.25
N LEU A 73 24.80 3.71 0.55
CA LEU A 73 24.77 3.68 -0.92
C LEU A 73 23.54 4.36 -1.50
N MET A 74 22.41 4.29 -0.80
CA MET A 74 21.17 4.92 -1.21
C MET A 74 21.02 6.38 -0.75
N ASN A 75 22.04 6.95 -0.07
CA ASN A 75 22.03 8.32 0.46
C ASN A 75 20.82 8.65 1.34
N PHE A 76 20.37 7.69 2.16
CA PHE A 76 19.25 7.94 3.07
C PHE A 76 19.57 9.03 4.09
N ASN A 77 18.54 9.81 4.43
CA ASN A 77 18.60 10.78 5.52
C ASN A 77 18.93 10.10 6.84
N LYS A 78 19.72 10.79 7.70
CA LYS A 78 20.16 10.28 9.01
C LYS A 78 18.99 9.79 9.89
N THR A 79 17.87 10.49 9.86
CA THR A 79 16.67 10.12 10.63
C THR A 79 16.09 8.79 10.17
N LEU A 80 16.00 8.59 8.85
CA LEU A 80 15.49 7.34 8.29
C LEU A 80 16.46 6.17 8.57
N LYS A 81 17.79 6.40 8.50
CA LYS A 81 18.78 5.40 8.91
C LYS A 81 18.59 4.98 10.38
N ASN A 82 18.42 5.96 11.27
CA ASN A 82 18.20 5.69 12.69
C ASN A 82 16.93 4.88 12.92
N PHE A 83 15.87 5.12 12.15
CA PHE A 83 14.65 4.34 12.23
C PHE A 83 14.89 2.86 11.91
N PHE A 84 15.63 2.55 10.83
CA PHE A 84 16.03 1.17 10.51
C PHE A 84 16.88 0.55 11.61
N PHE A 85 17.82 1.29 12.19
CA PHE A 85 18.64 0.78 13.29
C PHE A 85 17.83 0.48 14.55
N VAL A 86 16.79 1.27 14.84
CA VAL A 86 15.86 0.97 15.93
C VAL A 86 15.10 -0.33 15.66
N LEU A 87 14.60 -0.56 14.43
CA LEU A 87 13.94 -1.81 14.05
C LEU A 87 14.86 -3.02 14.24
N ILE A 88 16.15 -2.91 13.84
CA ILE A 88 17.14 -3.96 14.00
C ILE A 88 17.43 -4.19 15.49
N ALA A 89 17.67 -3.15 16.26
CA ALA A 89 17.98 -3.25 17.70
C ALA A 89 16.84 -3.90 18.50
N LYS A 90 15.60 -3.66 18.09
CA LYS A 90 14.41 -4.27 18.69
C LYS A 90 14.04 -5.62 18.08
N LYS A 91 14.84 -6.17 17.17
CA LYS A 91 14.58 -7.42 16.42
C LYS A 91 13.21 -7.42 15.72
N ARG A 92 12.83 -6.29 15.11
CA ARG A 92 11.53 -6.10 14.45
C ARG A 92 11.65 -5.81 12.96
N ILE A 93 12.86 -5.93 12.42
CA ILE A 93 13.14 -5.69 11.01
C ILE A 93 12.37 -6.65 10.08
N PHE A 94 12.03 -7.83 10.54
CA PHE A 94 11.25 -8.79 9.73
C PHE A 94 9.79 -8.38 9.49
N PHE A 95 9.28 -7.37 10.24
CA PHE A 95 7.98 -6.75 9.99
C PHE A 95 8.06 -5.58 9.00
N LEU A 96 9.21 -5.34 8.38
CA LEU A 96 9.42 -4.17 7.53
C LEU A 96 8.40 -4.07 6.40
N ASP A 97 8.07 -5.18 5.74
CA ASP A 97 7.06 -5.23 4.68
C ASP A 97 5.72 -4.65 5.19
N GLU A 98 5.22 -5.14 6.35
CA GLU A 98 3.96 -4.68 6.95
C GLU A 98 4.03 -3.22 7.44
N ILE A 99 5.17 -2.79 7.97
CA ILE A 99 5.38 -1.41 8.45
C ILE A 99 5.30 -0.45 7.29
N VAL A 100 5.95 -0.76 6.17
CA VAL A 100 5.97 0.07 4.97
C VAL A 100 4.57 0.15 4.35
N ASP A 101 3.87 -0.98 4.22
CA ASP A 101 2.50 -1.00 3.69
C ASP A 101 1.57 -0.11 4.51
N LYS A 102 1.65 -0.20 5.85
CA LYS A 102 0.85 0.65 6.75
C LYS A 102 1.26 2.12 6.71
N PHE A 103 2.55 2.40 6.57
CA PHE A 103 3.05 3.76 6.44
C PHE A 103 2.53 4.43 5.16
N LEU A 104 2.62 3.76 4.02
CA LEU A 104 2.09 4.28 2.75
C LEU A 104 0.57 4.48 2.80
N LYS A 105 -0.14 3.57 3.46
CA LYS A 105 -1.57 3.69 3.69
C LYS A 105 -1.92 4.90 4.57
N LEU A 106 -1.19 5.11 5.66
CA LEU A 106 -1.37 6.26 6.55
C LEU A 106 -1.14 7.60 5.82
N ILE A 107 -0.11 7.67 4.98
CA ILE A 107 0.13 8.87 4.15
C ILE A 107 -1.07 9.13 3.26
N SER A 108 -1.51 8.14 2.48
CA SER A 108 -2.67 8.27 1.59
C SER A 108 -3.93 8.72 2.36
N GLU A 109 -4.20 8.13 3.52
CA GLU A 109 -5.36 8.48 4.36
C GLU A 109 -5.27 9.92 4.91
N LYS A 110 -4.07 10.33 5.37
CA LYS A 110 -3.85 11.67 5.95
C LYS A 110 -3.77 12.77 4.90
N GLU A 111 -3.33 12.47 3.70
CA GLU A 111 -3.37 13.38 2.56
C GLU A 111 -4.76 13.50 1.94
N GLY A 112 -5.73 12.77 2.50
CA GLY A 112 -7.10 12.78 2.02
C GLY A 112 -7.27 12.03 0.70
N GLU A 113 -6.29 11.22 0.30
CA GLU A 113 -6.42 10.33 -0.85
C GLU A 113 -7.37 9.19 -0.52
N ILE A 114 -8.37 9.01 -1.34
CA ILE A 114 -9.29 7.89 -1.23
C ILE A 114 -8.86 6.81 -2.22
N SER A 115 -8.50 5.63 -1.73
CA SER A 115 -8.29 4.48 -2.59
C SER A 115 -9.65 3.99 -3.10
N ALA A 116 -9.80 3.95 -4.42
CA ALA A 116 -10.97 3.38 -5.06
C ALA A 116 -10.56 2.16 -5.90
N SER A 117 -11.42 1.14 -5.93
CA SER A 117 -11.23 -0.01 -6.79
C SER A 117 -12.17 0.05 -7.98
N LEU A 118 -11.62 -0.13 -9.17
CA LEU A 118 -12.36 -0.19 -10.43
C LEU A 118 -12.24 -1.60 -11.00
N VAL A 119 -13.36 -2.30 -11.10
CA VAL A 119 -13.41 -3.62 -11.73
C VAL A 119 -14.08 -3.47 -13.08
N SER A 120 -13.42 -3.91 -14.14
CA SER A 120 -13.90 -3.83 -15.52
C SER A 120 -13.87 -5.20 -16.20
N SER A 121 -14.71 -5.40 -17.22
CA SER A 121 -14.72 -6.63 -18.00
C SER A 121 -13.53 -6.78 -18.94
N LYS A 122 -12.85 -5.66 -19.28
CA LYS A 122 -11.68 -5.61 -20.16
C LYS A 122 -10.59 -4.73 -19.55
N PRO A 123 -9.33 -4.92 -19.91
CA PRO A 123 -8.27 -4.02 -19.49
C PRO A 123 -8.55 -2.58 -19.93
N ILE A 124 -8.34 -1.63 -19.02
CA ILE A 124 -8.48 -0.19 -19.28
C ILE A 124 -7.07 0.37 -19.44
N ASP A 125 -6.87 1.18 -20.46
CA ASP A 125 -5.57 1.83 -20.69
C ASP A 125 -5.27 2.90 -19.60
N SER A 126 -3.99 3.17 -19.41
CA SER A 126 -3.52 4.10 -18.39
C SER A 126 -4.01 5.53 -18.59
N GLY A 127 -4.23 5.95 -19.82
CA GLY A 127 -4.78 7.28 -20.16
C GLY A 127 -6.21 7.43 -19.64
N THR A 128 -7.09 6.48 -19.99
CA THR A 128 -8.48 6.47 -19.53
C THR A 128 -8.58 6.37 -17.99
N LEU A 129 -7.68 5.60 -17.34
CA LEU A 129 -7.65 5.52 -15.87
C LEU A 129 -7.33 6.88 -15.25
N THR A 130 -6.34 7.60 -15.77
CA THR A 130 -5.98 8.92 -15.25
C THR A 130 -7.07 9.97 -15.46
N ASP A 131 -7.81 9.89 -16.55
CA ASP A 131 -8.91 10.82 -16.81
C ASP A 131 -10.10 10.52 -15.90
N LEU A 132 -10.43 9.24 -15.66
CA LEU A 132 -11.41 8.82 -14.68
C LEU A 132 -11.02 9.25 -13.26
N GLU A 133 -9.75 9.11 -12.87
CA GLU A 133 -9.26 9.60 -11.57
C GLU A 133 -9.50 11.10 -11.40
N LYS A 134 -9.19 11.90 -12.43
CA LYS A 134 -9.42 13.35 -12.40
C LYS A 134 -10.91 13.70 -12.28
N GLU A 135 -11.74 13.08 -13.10
CA GLU A 135 -13.18 13.35 -13.12
C GLU A 135 -13.84 12.99 -11.78
N ILE A 136 -13.52 11.82 -11.22
CA ILE A 136 -14.05 11.39 -9.92
C ILE A 136 -13.50 12.28 -8.80
N SER A 137 -12.21 12.67 -8.86
CA SER A 137 -11.59 13.55 -7.88
C SER A 137 -12.23 14.95 -7.86
N LEU A 138 -12.61 15.49 -9.02
CA LEU A 138 -13.34 16.75 -9.13
C LEU A 138 -14.73 16.69 -8.49
N ASN A 139 -15.47 15.59 -8.72
CA ASN A 139 -16.81 15.39 -8.18
C ASN A 139 -16.81 15.20 -6.66
N ILE A 140 -15.82 14.48 -6.12
CA ILE A 140 -15.72 14.17 -4.67
C ILE A 140 -14.92 15.24 -3.92
N LYS A 141 -14.23 16.14 -4.63
CA LYS A 141 -13.33 17.17 -4.07
C LYS A 141 -12.21 16.58 -3.20
N ARG A 142 -11.73 15.39 -3.55
CA ARG A 142 -10.63 14.68 -2.90
C ARG A 142 -9.80 13.93 -3.93
N LYS A 143 -8.51 13.79 -3.69
CA LYS A 143 -7.64 12.99 -4.55
C LYS A 143 -8.06 11.52 -4.47
N ILE A 144 -8.29 10.89 -5.61
CA ILE A 144 -8.65 9.48 -5.73
C ILE A 144 -7.56 8.76 -6.47
N LYS A 145 -7.17 7.60 -5.96
CA LYS A 145 -6.27 6.68 -6.63
C LYS A 145 -7.04 5.42 -7.00
N LEU A 146 -7.20 5.17 -8.31
CA LEU A 146 -7.91 4.01 -8.83
C LEU A 146 -6.96 2.79 -8.89
N LYS A 147 -7.41 1.67 -8.32
CA LYS A 147 -6.78 0.37 -8.55
C LYS A 147 -7.67 -0.41 -9.52
N SER A 148 -7.22 -0.60 -10.75
CA SER A 148 -7.97 -1.36 -11.75
C SER A 148 -7.75 -2.86 -11.57
N LYS A 149 -8.84 -3.64 -11.71
CA LYS A 149 -8.83 -5.09 -11.78
C LYS A 149 -9.73 -5.54 -12.92
N VAL A 150 -9.32 -6.58 -13.64
CA VAL A 150 -10.13 -7.17 -14.71
C VAL A 150 -10.91 -8.35 -14.16
N ASP A 151 -12.21 -8.39 -14.43
CA ASP A 151 -13.09 -9.52 -14.14
C ASP A 151 -14.05 -9.74 -15.32
N GLU A 152 -13.74 -10.71 -16.14
CA GLU A 152 -14.53 -11.07 -17.34
C GLU A 152 -15.94 -11.53 -17.00
N SER A 153 -16.21 -11.98 -15.76
CA SER A 153 -17.52 -12.43 -15.32
C SER A 153 -18.59 -11.33 -15.33
N LEU A 154 -18.18 -10.06 -15.40
CA LEU A 154 -19.08 -8.90 -15.50
C LEU A 154 -19.80 -8.82 -16.84
N ILE A 155 -19.32 -9.56 -17.88
CA ILE A 155 -19.78 -9.53 -19.27
C ILE A 155 -19.52 -8.18 -19.95
N GLY A 156 -19.78 -7.07 -19.23
CA GLY A 156 -19.57 -5.69 -19.66
C GLY A 156 -19.90 -4.70 -18.56
N GLY A 157 -19.56 -3.43 -18.78
CA GLY A 157 -19.68 -2.38 -17.78
C GLY A 157 -18.54 -2.39 -16.76
N LEU A 158 -18.73 -1.67 -15.66
CA LEU A 158 -17.72 -1.53 -14.60
C LEU A 158 -18.38 -1.48 -13.22
N VAL A 159 -17.59 -1.85 -12.23
CA VAL A 159 -17.93 -1.71 -10.80
C VAL A 159 -16.90 -0.79 -10.17
N LEU A 160 -17.36 0.33 -9.60
CA LEU A 160 -16.52 1.29 -8.89
C LEU A 160 -16.85 1.22 -7.40
N GLN A 161 -15.84 1.01 -6.59
CA GLN A 161 -15.97 1.02 -5.14
C GLN A 161 -15.07 2.10 -4.54
N ILE A 162 -15.66 3.03 -3.80
CA ILE A 162 -14.98 4.14 -3.13
C ILE A 162 -15.31 4.05 -1.64
N GLY A 163 -14.39 3.48 -0.86
CA GLY A 163 -14.66 3.18 0.55
C GLY A 163 -15.86 2.25 0.72
N SER A 164 -16.93 2.72 1.34
CA SER A 164 -18.20 1.99 1.52
C SER A 164 -19.20 2.19 0.37
N LEU A 165 -18.97 3.16 -0.51
CA LEU A 165 -19.84 3.41 -1.67
C LEU A 165 -19.46 2.46 -2.80
N MET A 166 -20.45 1.72 -3.33
CA MET A 166 -20.29 0.82 -4.47
C MET A 166 -21.28 1.20 -5.57
N ILE A 167 -20.75 1.45 -6.76
CA ILE A 167 -21.53 1.75 -7.97
C ILE A 167 -21.28 0.61 -8.95
N ASP A 168 -22.31 -0.19 -9.20
CA ASP A 168 -22.26 -1.33 -10.11
C ASP A 168 -23.12 -1.07 -11.35
N THR A 169 -22.47 -0.86 -12.49
CA THR A 169 -23.08 -0.66 -13.80
C THR A 169 -22.94 -1.90 -14.69
N SER A 170 -22.52 -3.04 -14.12
CA SER A 170 -22.27 -4.26 -14.89
C SER A 170 -23.54 -4.81 -15.55
N ILE A 171 -23.36 -5.40 -16.73
CA ILE A 171 -24.44 -6.10 -17.45
C ILE A 171 -24.93 -7.28 -16.62
N LYS A 172 -24.02 -7.98 -15.94
CA LYS A 172 -24.37 -9.08 -15.03
C LYS A 172 -25.41 -8.66 -13.98
N ASN A 173 -25.18 -7.53 -13.32
CA ASN A 173 -26.12 -7.02 -12.30
C ASN A 173 -27.46 -6.61 -12.92
N LYS A 174 -27.45 -5.96 -14.09
CA LYS A 174 -28.67 -5.61 -14.82
C LYS A 174 -29.48 -6.85 -15.18
N LEU A 175 -28.84 -7.88 -15.70
CA LEU A 175 -29.50 -9.15 -16.04
C LEU A 175 -30.08 -9.83 -14.79
N GLN A 176 -29.36 -9.83 -13.67
CA GLN A 176 -29.89 -10.38 -12.41
C GLN A 176 -31.10 -9.63 -11.90
N LYS A 177 -31.13 -8.30 -12.01
CA LYS A 177 -32.28 -7.49 -11.64
C LYS A 177 -33.50 -7.80 -12.53
N TYR A 178 -33.30 -7.90 -13.83
CA TYR A 178 -34.38 -8.26 -14.75
C TYR A 178 -34.91 -9.68 -14.48
N LYS A 179 -34.03 -10.64 -14.24
CA LYS A 179 -34.45 -12.01 -13.88
C LYS A 179 -35.31 -12.04 -12.61
N LYS A 180 -34.95 -11.27 -11.59
CA LYS A 180 -35.77 -11.18 -10.36
C LYS A 180 -37.14 -10.58 -10.64
N LEU A 181 -37.22 -9.48 -11.38
CA LEU A 181 -38.48 -8.85 -11.74
C LEU A 181 -39.41 -9.78 -12.55
N MET A 182 -38.81 -10.64 -13.40
CA MET A 182 -39.61 -11.62 -14.18
C MET A 182 -40.07 -12.82 -13.34
N ILE A 183 -39.47 -13.11 -12.22
CA ILE A 183 -39.86 -14.21 -11.31
C ILE A 183 -40.92 -13.73 -10.30
N GLU A 184 -40.88 -12.45 -9.94
CA GLU A 184 -41.81 -11.82 -8.97
C GLU A 184 -43.08 -11.26 -9.63
N ALA A 185 -43.18 -11.27 -10.95
CA ALA A 185 -44.33 -10.90 -11.75
C ALA A 185 -45.18 -12.11 -12.13
#